data_518e88af6342c4f83a0478b7c4c118eb
#
_entry.id   518e88af6342c4f83a0478b7c4c118eb
#
_cell.length_a   1.000
_cell.length_b   1.000
_cell.length_c   1.000
_cell.angle_alpha   90.00
_cell.angle_beta   90.00
_cell.angle_gamma   90.00
#
_symmetry.space_group_name_H-M   'P 1'
#
loop_
_entity.id
_entity.type
_entity.pdbx_description
1 polymer ?
#
loop_
_entity_poly.entity_id
_entity_poly.type
_entity_poly.pdbx_seq_one_letter_code
_entity_poly.pdbx_strand_id
1 'polypeptide(L)'
;MATARTIIFATVVLLFAACQPPETPSPSDEMNVVDAMPKSAKRGVAFSFTQVTDLPLMSPYISWDYNWGNTPSNDAAMWFDANEMDFCPMCWNGNYSTDKIRAFVAAHPNTKYLLAFNEPNLTDQANMTPAQAAAIWSPVVALAKELNLKLVSPAMNYGTLAGYSDPIKWLDEFFAQPNVDINDIYAISIHCYMSSASAVQGYVEKFEKYNKPIWMTEFCAWDPVPGSVTTQMDYMCAVLNYLEANPKVERYAWFIPRSGNKVDSPPYMQLLTHDYPADLTDLGKMYCWFSPMDKSVWLRANRPILASEYVAVANNAMPLRPSTDTEVQQQVGGKGLMITNFAAGQEIDYQLYLPAGSKEITLRYCGYSNSICEVLVDGESQNFVDMPRNGSNTEWIVAKAPLSISEGKHTVTLKLFSGSCYLSAFEIK
;
A
#
# COMPACT_ATOMS: atom_id res chain seq x y z
N MET A 1 -4.72 89.63 -36.50
CA MET A 1 -5.12 88.66 -35.45
C MET A 1 -5.47 87.39 -36.18
N ALA A 2 -4.62 86.39 -36.11
CA ALA A 2 -4.80 85.09 -36.76
C ALA A 2 -5.00 84.01 -35.71
N THR A 3 -6.14 83.39 -35.69
CA THR A 3 -6.51 82.32 -34.78
C THR A 3 -6.03 80.96 -35.36
N ALA A 4 -5.08 80.34 -34.66
CA ALA A 4 -4.61 78.99 -35.00
C ALA A 4 -5.65 77.98 -34.51
N ARG A 5 -6.10 77.09 -35.39
CA ARG A 5 -6.86 75.91 -35.05
C ARG A 5 -5.97 74.70 -34.86
N THR A 6 -5.91 74.16 -33.68
CA THR A 6 -5.23 72.93 -33.35
C THR A 6 -6.08 71.76 -33.76
N ILE A 7 -5.57 70.86 -34.61
CA ILE A 7 -6.22 69.60 -35.00
C ILE A 7 -5.62 68.54 -34.12
N ILE A 8 -6.45 67.83 -33.28
CA ILE A 8 -6.03 66.72 -32.50
C ILE A 8 -6.33 65.42 -33.32
N PHE A 9 -5.25 64.73 -33.67
CA PHE A 9 -5.34 63.37 -34.22
C PHE A 9 -5.50 62.38 -33.09
N ALA A 10 -6.65 61.69 -33.01
CA ALA A 10 -6.83 60.52 -32.11
C ALA A 10 -6.32 59.28 -32.82
N THR A 11 -5.22 58.71 -32.28
CA THR A 11 -4.72 57.43 -32.74
C THR A 11 -5.49 56.33 -32.04
N VAL A 12 -6.29 55.59 -32.81
CA VAL A 12 -6.99 54.38 -32.33
C VAL A 12 -5.97 53.23 -32.37
N VAL A 13 -5.51 52.77 -31.19
CA VAL A 13 -4.71 51.53 -31.07
C VAL A 13 -5.67 50.38 -31.02
N LEU A 14 -5.78 49.61 -32.10
CA LEU A 14 -6.45 48.31 -32.13
C LEU A 14 -5.55 47.25 -31.45
N LEU A 15 -5.88 46.89 -30.21
CA LEU A 15 -5.30 45.73 -29.55
C LEU A 15 -5.88 44.45 -30.20
N PHE A 16 -5.11 43.82 -31.06
CA PHE A 16 -5.36 42.45 -31.47
C PHE A 16 -5.00 41.54 -30.28
N ALA A 17 -5.99 41.01 -29.60
CA ALA A 17 -5.79 39.85 -28.72
C ALA A 17 -5.40 38.66 -29.60
N ALA A 18 -4.11 38.38 -29.70
CA ALA A 18 -3.64 37.14 -30.29
C ALA A 18 -4.09 35.99 -29.37
N CYS A 19 -5.00 35.15 -29.84
CA CYS A 19 -5.19 33.83 -29.24
C CYS A 19 -3.85 33.09 -29.35
N GLN A 20 -3.14 32.94 -28.24
CA GLN A 20 -2.03 32.01 -28.20
C GLN A 20 -2.57 30.60 -28.40
N PRO A 21 -1.96 29.76 -29.23
CA PRO A 21 -2.30 28.36 -29.26
C PRO A 21 -2.07 27.77 -27.85
N PRO A 22 -2.84 26.78 -27.43
CA PRO A 22 -2.62 26.13 -26.15
C PRO A 22 -1.17 25.68 -26.07
N GLU A 23 -0.49 26.07 -25.00
CA GLU A 23 0.90 25.66 -24.74
C GLU A 23 0.91 24.13 -24.63
N THR A 24 1.76 23.47 -25.41
CA THR A 24 2.03 22.05 -25.21
C THR A 24 2.67 21.90 -23.84
N PRO A 25 2.20 20.93 -22.99
CA PRO A 25 2.76 20.71 -21.67
C PRO A 25 4.29 20.60 -21.75
N SER A 26 4.97 21.27 -20.82
CA SER A 26 6.42 21.14 -20.76
C SER A 26 6.78 19.73 -20.26
N PRO A 27 7.93 19.14 -20.65
CA PRO A 27 8.37 17.85 -20.13
C PRO A 27 8.45 17.79 -18.58
N SER A 28 8.57 18.95 -17.91
CA SER A 28 8.54 19.07 -16.45
C SER A 28 7.14 18.83 -15.86
N ASP A 29 6.07 19.13 -16.61
CA ASP A 29 4.69 19.02 -16.12
C ASP A 29 4.21 17.57 -16.10
N GLU A 30 4.80 16.71 -16.94
CA GLU A 30 4.53 15.25 -16.95
C GLU A 30 5.49 14.43 -16.08
N MET A 31 6.43 15.05 -15.37
CA MET A 31 7.29 14.32 -14.44
C MET A 31 6.47 13.59 -13.40
N ASN A 32 6.73 12.28 -13.19
CA ASN A 32 6.00 11.40 -12.29
C ASN A 32 4.51 11.18 -12.66
N VAL A 33 4.11 11.44 -13.90
CA VAL A 33 2.79 11.02 -14.42
C VAL A 33 2.89 9.56 -14.86
N VAL A 34 1.94 8.75 -14.40
CA VAL A 34 1.90 7.30 -14.66
C VAL A 34 0.54 6.88 -15.22
N ASP A 35 0.49 5.83 -16.03
CA ASP A 35 -0.77 5.29 -16.57
C ASP A 35 -1.44 4.27 -15.63
N ALA A 36 -0.68 3.74 -14.66
CA ALA A 36 -1.18 2.86 -13.61
C ALA A 36 -0.40 3.11 -12.32
N MET A 37 -1.06 2.93 -11.17
CA MET A 37 -0.39 3.01 -9.87
C MET A 37 0.75 1.99 -9.80
N PRO A 38 1.95 2.38 -9.31
CA PRO A 38 3.07 1.46 -9.14
C PRO A 38 2.74 0.41 -8.06
N LYS A 39 3.51 -0.68 -8.03
CA LYS A 39 3.43 -1.60 -6.88
C LYS A 39 3.94 -0.90 -5.62
N SER A 40 3.34 -1.22 -4.47
CA SER A 40 3.78 -0.65 -3.20
C SER A 40 5.21 -1.09 -2.87
N ALA A 41 6.09 -0.13 -2.59
CA ALA A 41 7.45 -0.42 -2.13
C ALA A 41 7.48 -1.06 -0.72
N LYS A 42 6.40 -0.89 0.05
CA LYS A 42 6.28 -1.41 1.43
C LYS A 42 5.77 -2.85 1.47
N ARG A 43 4.95 -3.25 0.48
CA ARG A 43 4.16 -4.50 0.51
C ARG A 43 4.98 -5.71 0.16
N GLY A 44 4.94 -6.72 1.00
CA GLY A 44 5.58 -8.00 0.82
C GLY A 44 4.74 -9.17 1.30
N VAL A 45 5.32 -10.35 1.32
CA VAL A 45 4.72 -11.53 1.95
C VAL A 45 5.77 -12.31 2.73
N ALA A 46 5.33 -13.02 3.77
CA ALA A 46 6.13 -14.01 4.48
C ALA A 46 5.78 -15.39 3.91
N PHE A 47 6.53 -15.88 2.90
CA PHE A 47 6.13 -17.09 2.20
C PHE A 47 7.30 -17.82 1.54
N SER A 48 7.22 -19.14 1.52
CA SER A 48 8.11 -19.97 0.73
C SER A 48 7.45 -20.34 -0.60
N PHE A 49 7.80 -19.63 -1.67
CA PHE A 49 7.31 -19.91 -3.02
C PHE A 49 7.90 -21.23 -3.55
N THR A 50 7.31 -22.35 -3.14
CA THR A 50 7.65 -23.67 -3.66
C THR A 50 6.99 -23.96 -5.02
N GLN A 51 5.92 -23.24 -5.34
CA GLN A 51 5.25 -23.27 -6.63
C GLN A 51 5.53 -21.95 -7.36
N VAL A 52 6.41 -22.01 -8.36
CA VAL A 52 6.83 -20.82 -9.11
C VAL A 52 5.66 -20.17 -9.87
N THR A 53 4.62 -20.95 -10.20
CA THR A 53 3.38 -20.47 -10.83
C THR A 53 2.57 -19.51 -9.97
N ASP A 54 2.82 -19.43 -8.66
CA ASP A 54 2.20 -18.47 -7.75
C ASP A 54 2.81 -17.06 -7.90
N LEU A 55 4.06 -16.97 -8.32
CA LEU A 55 4.81 -15.70 -8.43
C LEU A 55 4.20 -14.71 -9.43
N PRO A 56 3.78 -15.10 -10.66
CA PRO A 56 3.13 -14.18 -11.59
C PRO A 56 1.84 -13.54 -11.06
N LEU A 57 1.16 -14.19 -10.13
CA LEU A 57 -0.07 -13.67 -9.53
C LEU A 57 0.22 -12.53 -8.54
N MET A 58 1.37 -12.55 -7.88
CA MET A 58 1.70 -11.65 -6.77
C MET A 58 2.80 -10.64 -7.09
N SER A 59 3.82 -11.02 -7.87
CA SER A 59 4.99 -10.17 -8.16
C SER A 59 4.66 -8.79 -8.78
N PRO A 60 3.57 -8.60 -9.54
CA PRO A 60 3.20 -7.26 -10.00
C PRO A 60 2.77 -6.30 -8.89
N TYR A 61 2.51 -6.80 -7.67
CA TYR A 61 1.88 -6.05 -6.57
C TYR A 61 2.69 -6.00 -5.30
N ILE A 62 3.66 -6.92 -5.12
CA ILE A 62 4.53 -6.99 -3.94
C ILE A 62 5.97 -6.71 -4.34
N SER A 63 6.73 -6.09 -3.44
CA SER A 63 8.11 -5.66 -3.70
C SER A 63 9.15 -6.48 -2.97
N TRP A 64 8.75 -7.36 -2.05
CA TRP A 64 9.69 -8.16 -1.29
C TRP A 64 9.06 -9.41 -0.68
N ASP A 65 9.94 -10.34 -0.30
CA ASP A 65 9.59 -11.64 0.28
C ASP A 65 10.67 -12.10 1.25
N TYR A 66 10.32 -12.92 2.19
CA TYR A 66 11.21 -13.78 2.97
C TYR A 66 10.49 -15.08 3.34
N ASN A 67 11.26 -16.13 3.61
CA ASN A 67 10.72 -17.48 3.82
C ASN A 67 11.26 -18.16 5.09
N TRP A 68 11.64 -17.37 6.07
CA TRP A 68 12.29 -17.82 7.33
C TRP A 68 13.63 -18.54 7.14
N GLY A 69 14.09 -18.69 5.92
CA GLY A 69 15.31 -19.40 5.54
C GLY A 69 16.45 -18.48 5.12
N ASN A 70 17.59 -19.11 4.84
CA ASN A 70 18.76 -18.39 4.37
C ASN A 70 18.66 -18.02 2.87
N THR A 71 17.87 -18.76 2.09
CA THR A 71 17.72 -18.60 0.63
C THR A 71 16.33 -19.03 0.19
N PRO A 72 15.79 -18.50 -0.91
CA PRO A 72 14.61 -19.07 -1.58
C PRO A 72 15.01 -20.28 -2.42
N SER A 73 14.07 -20.89 -3.15
CA SER A 73 14.40 -21.81 -4.24
C SER A 73 15.13 -21.06 -5.39
N ASN A 74 15.93 -21.76 -6.19
CA ASN A 74 16.64 -21.13 -7.31
C ASN A 74 15.68 -20.48 -8.31
N ASP A 75 14.57 -21.14 -8.63
CA ASP A 75 13.59 -20.63 -9.59
C ASP A 75 12.91 -19.36 -9.04
N ALA A 76 12.60 -19.33 -7.73
CA ALA A 76 12.06 -18.13 -7.09
C ALA A 76 13.08 -16.98 -7.06
N ALA A 77 14.36 -17.27 -6.79
CA ALA A 77 15.42 -16.27 -6.80
C ALA A 77 15.56 -15.59 -8.18
N MET A 78 15.60 -16.40 -9.25
CA MET A 78 15.65 -15.89 -10.63
C MET A 78 14.41 -15.05 -10.97
N TRP A 79 13.23 -15.43 -10.47
CA TRP A 79 12.01 -14.66 -10.66
C TRP A 79 12.06 -13.32 -9.92
N PHE A 80 12.56 -13.30 -8.68
CA PHE A 80 12.69 -12.08 -7.89
C PHE A 80 13.59 -11.06 -8.57
N ASP A 81 14.74 -11.48 -9.08
CA ASP A 81 15.65 -10.59 -9.84
C ASP A 81 14.98 -10.03 -11.10
N ALA A 82 14.27 -10.87 -11.85
CA ALA A 82 13.61 -10.47 -13.11
C ALA A 82 12.41 -9.51 -12.89
N ASN A 83 11.83 -9.49 -11.68
CA ASN A 83 10.63 -8.71 -11.35
C ASN A 83 10.88 -7.63 -10.29
N GLU A 84 12.13 -7.28 -10.04
CA GLU A 84 12.54 -6.24 -9.06
C GLU A 84 11.89 -6.47 -7.68
N MET A 85 11.97 -7.72 -7.21
CA MET A 85 11.55 -8.10 -5.86
C MET A 85 12.78 -8.36 -4.99
N ASP A 86 12.80 -7.78 -3.79
CA ASP A 86 13.82 -8.09 -2.80
C ASP A 86 13.49 -9.43 -2.12
N PHE A 87 14.42 -10.38 -2.10
CA PHE A 87 14.39 -11.46 -1.12
C PHE A 87 15.27 -11.09 0.08
N CYS A 88 14.76 -11.31 1.29
CA CYS A 88 15.49 -11.03 2.51
C CYS A 88 15.93 -12.35 3.20
N PRO A 89 17.20 -12.77 3.09
CA PRO A 89 17.74 -13.87 3.89
C PRO A 89 17.49 -13.65 5.38
N MET A 90 17.28 -14.74 6.14
CA MET A 90 17.03 -14.67 7.58
C MET A 90 18.00 -15.57 8.36
N CYS A 91 18.54 -15.03 9.44
CA CYS A 91 19.20 -15.77 10.52
C CYS A 91 18.16 -16.12 11.58
N TRP A 92 17.32 -17.15 11.34
CA TRP A 92 16.14 -17.47 12.16
C TRP A 92 16.42 -17.64 13.67
N ASN A 93 17.59 -18.23 13.99
CA ASN A 93 18.17 -18.35 15.33
C ASN A 93 19.70 -18.47 15.20
N GLY A 94 20.40 -19.01 16.21
CA GLY A 94 21.85 -19.24 16.13
C GLY A 94 22.29 -20.31 15.12
N ASN A 95 21.36 -21.10 14.57
CA ASN A 95 21.66 -22.17 13.61
C ASN A 95 21.29 -21.76 12.19
N TYR A 96 22.12 -20.90 11.57
CA TYR A 96 21.97 -20.47 10.18
C TYR A 96 23.27 -20.74 9.40
N SER A 97 23.18 -20.77 8.06
CA SER A 97 24.35 -21.04 7.22
C SER A 97 24.88 -19.74 6.61
N THR A 98 26.01 -19.26 7.13
CA THR A 98 26.73 -18.11 6.56
C THR A 98 27.14 -18.35 5.12
N ASP A 99 27.56 -19.58 4.79
CA ASP A 99 28.01 -19.93 3.43
C ASP A 99 26.85 -19.88 2.42
N LYS A 100 25.64 -20.34 2.80
CA LYS A 100 24.47 -20.22 1.94
C LYS A 100 24.10 -18.76 1.72
N ILE A 101 24.11 -17.92 2.76
CA ILE A 101 23.81 -16.49 2.64
C ILE A 101 24.86 -15.80 1.76
N ARG A 102 26.16 -16.07 1.96
CA ARG A 102 27.26 -15.54 1.12
C ARG A 102 27.07 -15.92 -0.35
N ALA A 103 26.83 -17.21 -0.60
CA ALA A 103 26.65 -17.72 -1.96
C ALA A 103 25.41 -17.08 -2.63
N PHE A 104 24.32 -16.93 -1.88
CA PHE A 104 23.11 -16.28 -2.38
C PHE A 104 23.37 -14.81 -2.71
N VAL A 105 23.94 -14.02 -1.81
CA VAL A 105 24.23 -12.60 -2.04
C VAL A 105 25.22 -12.40 -3.20
N ALA A 106 26.21 -13.29 -3.33
CA ALA A 106 27.15 -13.26 -4.46
C ALA A 106 26.46 -13.51 -5.82
N ALA A 107 25.47 -14.40 -5.84
CA ALA A 107 24.67 -14.70 -7.05
C ALA A 107 23.59 -13.64 -7.33
N HIS A 108 23.09 -12.97 -6.29
CA HIS A 108 22.00 -11.98 -6.32
C HIS A 108 22.45 -10.65 -5.70
N PRO A 109 23.30 -9.85 -6.38
CA PRO A 109 23.96 -8.67 -5.82
C PRO A 109 23.00 -7.52 -5.47
N ASN A 110 21.75 -7.60 -5.90
CA ASN A 110 20.70 -6.65 -5.51
C ASN A 110 20.10 -6.94 -4.13
N THR A 111 20.51 -8.02 -3.44
CA THR A 111 20.11 -8.32 -2.06
C THR A 111 20.56 -7.18 -1.13
N LYS A 112 19.65 -6.62 -0.37
CA LYS A 112 19.88 -5.39 0.42
C LYS A 112 19.82 -5.60 1.93
N TYR A 113 19.12 -6.64 2.38
CA TYR A 113 18.73 -6.79 3.78
C TYR A 113 19.05 -8.17 4.32
N LEU A 114 19.28 -8.24 5.63
CA LEU A 114 19.41 -9.48 6.40
C LEU A 114 18.46 -9.39 7.59
N LEU A 115 17.52 -10.33 7.70
CA LEU A 115 16.65 -10.44 8.86
C LEU A 115 17.36 -11.22 9.97
N ALA A 116 17.20 -10.76 11.21
CA ALA A 116 17.74 -11.45 12.37
C ALA A 116 16.74 -12.47 12.95
N PHE A 117 16.84 -12.77 14.25
CA PHE A 117 16.16 -13.87 14.92
C PHE A 117 14.64 -13.78 14.87
N ASN A 118 13.97 -14.91 14.64
CA ASN A 118 12.51 -14.98 14.59
C ASN A 118 11.92 -15.16 15.98
N GLU A 119 11.18 -14.20 16.46
CA GLU A 119 10.39 -14.23 17.70
C GLU A 119 11.14 -14.83 18.89
N PRO A 120 12.31 -14.29 19.26
CA PRO A 120 13.13 -14.89 20.31
C PRO A 120 12.46 -14.91 21.69
N ASN A 121 11.45 -14.08 21.91
CA ASN A 121 10.66 -14.05 23.13
C ASN A 121 9.47 -15.04 23.15
N LEU A 122 9.37 -15.97 22.17
CA LEU A 122 8.42 -17.07 22.16
C LEU A 122 9.14 -18.40 22.38
N THR A 123 8.54 -19.26 23.23
CA THR A 123 9.14 -20.54 23.64
C THR A 123 9.12 -21.61 22.55
N ASP A 124 8.24 -21.47 21.56
CA ASP A 124 8.09 -22.35 20.40
C ASP A 124 8.73 -21.79 19.12
N GLN A 125 9.44 -20.64 19.23
CA GLN A 125 10.17 -19.99 18.15
C GLN A 125 11.69 -19.99 18.48
N ALA A 126 12.41 -18.94 18.18
CA ALA A 126 13.86 -18.92 18.44
C ALA A 126 14.21 -19.07 19.92
N ASN A 127 13.30 -18.77 20.83
CA ASN A 127 13.34 -19.08 22.27
C ASN A 127 14.66 -18.66 22.94
N MET A 128 14.96 -17.39 22.95
CA MET A 128 16.17 -16.82 23.52
C MET A 128 15.87 -15.64 24.42
N THR A 129 16.46 -15.61 25.61
CA THR A 129 16.53 -14.39 26.41
C THR A 129 17.38 -13.34 25.71
N PRO A 130 17.27 -12.03 26.06
CA PRO A 130 18.13 -10.98 25.51
C PRO A 130 19.62 -11.29 25.61
N ALA A 131 20.07 -11.83 26.76
CA ALA A 131 21.46 -12.21 26.96
C ALA A 131 21.92 -13.38 26.09
N GLN A 132 21.04 -14.40 25.88
CA GLN A 132 21.32 -15.52 24.98
C GLN A 132 21.42 -15.07 23.53
N ALA A 133 20.51 -14.21 23.08
CA ALA A 133 20.55 -13.62 21.75
C ALA A 133 21.82 -12.77 21.54
N ALA A 134 22.18 -11.95 22.53
CA ALA A 134 23.39 -11.15 22.49
C ALA A 134 24.67 -12.00 22.41
N ALA A 135 24.71 -13.13 23.09
CA ALA A 135 25.87 -14.02 23.07
C ALA A 135 26.23 -14.54 21.65
N ILE A 136 25.24 -14.60 20.76
CA ILE A 136 25.41 -15.05 19.36
C ILE A 136 25.21 -13.93 18.34
N TRP A 137 25.15 -12.66 18.78
CA TRP A 137 24.82 -11.51 17.94
C TRP A 137 25.98 -11.05 17.04
N SER A 138 27.22 -11.01 17.59
CA SER A 138 28.37 -10.46 16.87
C SER A 138 28.61 -11.11 15.49
N PRO A 139 28.46 -12.43 15.30
CA PRO A 139 28.58 -13.06 13.99
C PRO A 139 27.51 -12.61 12.98
N VAL A 140 26.28 -12.31 13.43
CA VAL A 140 25.20 -11.79 12.56
C VAL A 140 25.55 -10.40 12.05
N VAL A 141 26.02 -9.52 12.95
CA VAL A 141 26.48 -8.17 12.59
C VAL A 141 27.68 -8.23 11.64
N ALA A 142 28.65 -9.11 11.93
CA ALA A 142 29.84 -9.29 11.09
C ALA A 142 29.44 -9.73 9.67
N LEU A 143 28.53 -10.68 9.53
CA LEU A 143 28.02 -11.15 8.23
C LEU A 143 27.29 -10.02 7.48
N ALA A 144 26.42 -9.25 8.14
CA ALA A 144 25.73 -8.14 7.52
C ALA A 144 26.71 -7.08 6.99
N LYS A 145 27.74 -6.73 7.80
CA LYS A 145 28.80 -5.78 7.41
C LYS A 145 29.66 -6.31 6.26
N GLU A 146 30.07 -7.57 6.33
CA GLU A 146 30.84 -8.24 5.28
C GLU A 146 30.15 -8.18 3.92
N LEU A 147 28.84 -8.43 3.92
CA LEU A 147 28.02 -8.51 2.71
C LEU A 147 27.36 -7.17 2.33
N ASN A 148 27.65 -6.09 3.07
CA ASN A 148 27.03 -4.77 2.90
C ASN A 148 25.49 -4.81 2.94
N LEU A 149 24.92 -5.64 3.83
CA LEU A 149 23.48 -5.76 4.03
C LEU A 149 23.03 -4.89 5.18
N LYS A 150 21.85 -4.28 5.03
CA LYS A 150 21.14 -3.60 6.10
C LYS A 150 20.54 -4.63 7.05
N LEU A 151 20.98 -4.62 8.31
CA LEU A 151 20.53 -5.59 9.31
C LEU A 151 19.20 -5.14 9.93
N VAL A 152 18.21 -6.03 9.89
CA VAL A 152 16.91 -5.83 10.54
C VAL A 152 16.92 -6.57 11.88
N SER A 153 16.34 -5.97 12.92
CA SER A 153 16.36 -6.49 14.29
C SER A 153 15.75 -7.89 14.41
N PRO A 154 15.94 -8.59 15.52
CA PRO A 154 15.07 -9.71 15.88
C PRO A 154 13.59 -9.33 15.76
N ALA A 155 12.77 -10.21 15.18
CA ALA A 155 11.36 -9.97 15.01
C ALA A 155 10.62 -10.19 16.34
N MET A 156 9.82 -9.22 16.75
CA MET A 156 9.19 -9.20 18.06
C MET A 156 7.67 -9.37 17.97
N ASN A 157 7.14 -10.24 18.83
CA ASN A 157 5.71 -10.40 19.07
C ASN A 157 5.42 -10.30 20.58
N TYR A 158 4.16 -10.34 21.01
CA TYR A 158 3.86 -10.62 22.42
C TYR A 158 4.32 -12.03 22.76
N GLY A 159 5.20 -12.14 23.77
CA GLY A 159 5.97 -13.35 24.01
C GLY A 159 5.34 -14.32 25.01
N THR A 160 5.77 -15.58 24.90
CA THR A 160 5.46 -16.66 25.87
C THR A 160 6.64 -17.02 26.75
N LEU A 161 7.84 -16.49 26.45
CA LEU A 161 9.03 -16.70 27.28
C LEU A 161 8.86 -16.02 28.64
N ALA A 162 9.12 -16.75 29.71
CA ALA A 162 8.96 -16.26 31.08
C ALA A 162 9.73 -14.93 31.32
N GLY A 163 9.02 -13.92 31.77
CA GLY A 163 9.56 -12.58 32.00
C GLY A 163 9.65 -11.68 30.77
N TYR A 164 9.31 -12.17 29.56
CA TYR A 164 9.44 -11.47 28.28
C TYR A 164 8.16 -11.50 27.43
N SER A 165 6.99 -11.42 28.07
CA SER A 165 5.72 -11.26 27.37
C SER A 165 5.61 -9.89 26.68
N ASP A 166 6.27 -8.86 27.23
CA ASP A 166 6.38 -7.54 26.60
C ASP A 166 7.58 -7.50 25.64
N PRO A 167 7.36 -7.30 24.33
CA PRO A 167 8.42 -7.22 23.35
C PRO A 167 9.35 -6.03 23.55
N ILE A 168 8.84 -4.92 24.08
CA ILE A 168 9.64 -3.72 24.37
C ILE A 168 10.65 -4.02 25.46
N LYS A 169 10.24 -4.71 26.52
CA LYS A 169 11.18 -5.12 27.57
C LYS A 169 12.30 -6.00 27.03
N TRP A 170 11.94 -6.96 26.16
CA TRP A 170 12.95 -7.83 25.55
C TRP A 170 13.98 -7.05 24.73
N LEU A 171 13.51 -6.13 23.86
CA LEU A 171 14.40 -5.30 23.03
C LEU A 171 15.23 -4.33 23.87
N ASP A 172 14.66 -3.68 24.88
CA ASP A 172 15.38 -2.76 25.75
C ASP A 172 16.54 -3.49 26.46
N GLU A 173 16.29 -4.69 27.00
CA GLU A 173 17.35 -5.50 27.63
C GLU A 173 18.36 -6.07 26.61
N PHE A 174 17.93 -6.35 25.38
CA PHE A 174 18.82 -6.77 24.30
C PHE A 174 19.77 -5.62 23.88
N PHE A 175 19.25 -4.44 23.66
CA PHE A 175 20.05 -3.26 23.30
C PHE A 175 20.93 -2.76 24.45
N ALA A 176 20.63 -3.14 25.69
CA ALA A 176 21.48 -2.85 26.84
C ALA A 176 22.67 -3.82 26.97
N GLN A 177 22.76 -4.88 26.17
CA GLN A 177 23.91 -5.81 26.22
C GLN A 177 25.18 -5.14 25.68
N PRO A 178 26.35 -5.38 26.30
CA PRO A 178 27.60 -4.65 25.97
C PRO A 178 28.08 -4.81 24.51
N ASN A 179 27.68 -5.89 23.84
CA ASN A 179 28.09 -6.22 22.47
C ASN A 179 26.98 -5.99 21.44
N VAL A 180 25.90 -5.31 21.82
CA VAL A 180 24.78 -4.97 20.93
C VAL A 180 24.74 -3.45 20.77
N ASP A 181 25.01 -2.98 19.56
CA ASP A 181 24.87 -1.56 19.20
C ASP A 181 23.64 -1.39 18.32
N ILE A 182 22.67 -0.61 18.77
CA ILE A 182 21.45 -0.27 18.00
C ILE A 182 21.78 0.43 16.67
N ASN A 183 22.96 1.05 16.54
CA ASN A 183 23.40 1.68 15.29
C ASN A 183 23.76 0.66 14.21
N ASP A 184 24.06 -0.58 14.56
CA ASP A 184 24.23 -1.68 13.60
C ASP A 184 22.88 -2.13 13.00
N ILE A 185 21.75 -1.74 13.60
CA ILE A 185 20.41 -2.13 13.18
C ILE A 185 19.81 -1.02 12.30
N TYR A 186 19.36 -1.41 11.12
CA TYR A 186 18.70 -0.54 10.17
C TYR A 186 17.22 -0.31 10.51
N ALA A 187 16.46 -1.37 10.78
CA ALA A 187 15.02 -1.32 11.04
C ALA A 187 14.63 -2.27 12.19
N ILE A 188 13.52 -1.96 12.86
CA ILE A 188 12.92 -2.81 13.90
C ILE A 188 11.87 -3.70 13.27
N SER A 189 12.03 -5.02 13.42
CA SER A 189 11.08 -6.04 12.96
C SER A 189 10.05 -6.37 14.03
N ILE A 190 8.79 -6.43 13.63
CA ILE A 190 7.66 -6.78 14.49
C ILE A 190 6.70 -7.74 13.81
N HIS A 191 6.03 -8.58 14.59
CA HIS A 191 4.91 -9.41 14.16
C HIS A 191 3.65 -8.99 14.91
N CYS A 192 2.49 -8.98 14.24
CA CYS A 192 1.25 -8.55 14.84
C CYS A 192 0.07 -9.39 14.34
N TYR A 193 -0.54 -10.14 15.24
CA TYR A 193 -1.69 -11.01 14.97
C TYR A 193 -2.99 -10.53 15.63
N MET A 194 -3.00 -9.30 16.13
CA MET A 194 -4.19 -8.68 16.72
C MET A 194 -5.23 -8.36 15.64
N SER A 195 -6.51 -8.56 15.97
CA SER A 195 -7.62 -8.53 15.00
C SER A 195 -8.33 -7.18 14.89
N SER A 196 -7.73 -6.07 15.38
CA SER A 196 -8.25 -4.73 15.17
C SER A 196 -7.17 -3.76 14.69
N ALA A 197 -7.52 -2.90 13.75
CA ALA A 197 -6.58 -1.92 13.20
C ALA A 197 -6.05 -0.95 14.27
N SER A 198 -6.87 -0.55 15.24
CA SER A 198 -6.43 0.30 16.35
C SER A 198 -5.43 -0.39 17.28
N ALA A 199 -5.58 -1.70 17.49
CA ALA A 199 -4.61 -2.47 18.27
C ALA A 199 -3.27 -2.61 17.51
N VAL A 200 -3.32 -2.84 16.19
CA VAL A 200 -2.14 -2.84 15.32
C VAL A 200 -1.42 -1.49 15.37
N GLN A 201 -2.16 -0.39 15.23
CA GLN A 201 -1.61 0.95 15.33
C GLN A 201 -0.92 1.18 16.68
N GLY A 202 -1.62 0.93 17.80
CA GLY A 202 -1.03 1.11 19.13
C GLY A 202 0.15 0.17 19.41
N TYR A 203 0.23 -0.97 18.72
CA TYR A 203 1.38 -1.85 18.78
C TYR A 203 2.58 -1.27 18.01
N VAL A 204 2.41 -0.82 16.78
CA VAL A 204 3.45 -0.16 15.98
C VAL A 204 4.03 1.06 16.72
N GLU A 205 3.18 1.91 17.28
CA GLU A 205 3.57 3.13 18.00
C GLU A 205 4.55 2.86 19.17
N LYS A 206 4.45 1.70 19.83
CA LYS A 206 5.39 1.32 20.92
C LYS A 206 6.85 1.24 20.47
N PHE A 207 7.08 0.88 19.20
CA PHE A 207 8.44 0.69 18.65
C PHE A 207 9.04 1.97 18.06
N GLU A 208 8.26 3.03 17.92
CA GLU A 208 8.75 4.33 17.43
C GLU A 208 9.82 4.95 18.35
N LYS A 209 9.84 4.56 19.64
CA LYS A 209 10.86 4.99 20.61
C LYS A 209 12.30 4.69 20.16
N TYR A 210 12.50 3.70 19.31
CA TYR A 210 13.84 3.32 18.82
C TYR A 210 14.34 4.22 17.67
N ASN A 211 13.47 5.09 17.15
CA ASN A 211 13.78 6.03 16.06
C ASN A 211 14.42 5.34 14.83
N LYS A 212 13.90 4.16 14.48
CA LYS A 212 14.27 3.36 13.32
C LYS A 212 13.03 3.10 12.45
N PRO A 213 13.19 2.84 11.14
CA PRO A 213 12.09 2.32 10.33
C PRO A 213 11.49 1.05 10.97
N ILE A 214 10.18 0.89 10.85
CA ILE A 214 9.47 -0.29 11.37
C ILE A 214 9.14 -1.21 10.19
N TRP A 215 9.46 -2.48 10.35
CA TRP A 215 9.11 -3.56 9.44
C TRP A 215 8.13 -4.49 10.13
N MET A 216 6.89 -4.51 9.70
CA MET A 216 5.91 -5.50 10.16
C MET A 216 6.05 -6.75 9.29
N THR A 217 7.01 -7.62 9.66
CA THR A 217 7.38 -8.76 8.84
C THR A 217 6.34 -9.88 8.83
N GLU A 218 5.41 -9.90 9.78
CA GLU A 218 4.23 -10.76 9.75
C GLU A 218 3.02 -10.06 10.32
N PHE A 219 1.88 -10.17 9.63
CA PHE A 219 0.60 -9.74 10.18
C PHE A 219 -0.58 -10.44 9.48
N CYS A 220 -1.60 -10.72 10.22
CA CYS A 220 -2.99 -10.97 9.81
C CYS A 220 -3.87 -10.90 11.06
N ALA A 221 -5.20 -10.81 10.91
CA ALA A 221 -6.07 -10.99 12.06
C ALA A 221 -6.10 -12.48 12.45
N TRP A 222 -5.76 -12.78 13.69
CA TRP A 222 -5.74 -14.14 14.24
C TRP A 222 -6.22 -14.21 15.69
N ASP A 223 -5.96 -13.22 16.49
CA ASP A 223 -6.36 -13.19 17.90
C ASP A 223 -7.13 -11.88 18.23
N PRO A 224 -8.46 -11.98 18.47
CA PRO A 224 -9.30 -13.15 18.28
C PRO A 224 -9.45 -13.56 16.80
N VAL A 225 -9.72 -14.86 16.57
CA VAL A 225 -9.90 -15.38 15.20
C VAL A 225 -11.07 -14.68 14.52
N PRO A 226 -10.92 -14.18 13.27
CA PRO A 226 -12.01 -13.57 12.51
C PRO A 226 -13.18 -14.54 12.31
N GLY A 227 -14.41 -14.03 12.38
CA GLY A 227 -15.62 -14.84 12.19
C GLY A 227 -15.89 -15.23 10.72
N SER A 228 -15.25 -14.58 9.77
CA SER A 228 -15.45 -14.81 8.33
C SER A 228 -14.31 -14.20 7.50
N VAL A 229 -14.23 -14.57 6.22
CA VAL A 229 -13.36 -13.91 5.25
C VAL A 229 -13.70 -12.42 5.09
N THR A 230 -14.99 -12.07 5.20
CA THR A 230 -15.41 -10.66 5.16
C THR A 230 -14.81 -9.85 6.30
N THR A 231 -14.81 -10.39 7.52
CA THR A 231 -14.17 -9.76 8.68
C THR A 231 -12.66 -9.62 8.49
N GLN A 232 -12.02 -10.62 7.89
CA GLN A 232 -10.59 -10.56 7.56
C GLN A 232 -10.30 -9.48 6.48
N MET A 233 -11.19 -9.34 5.50
CA MET A 233 -11.07 -8.29 4.48
C MET A 233 -11.26 -6.88 5.08
N ASP A 234 -12.21 -6.69 6.01
CA ASP A 234 -12.40 -5.41 6.69
C ASP A 234 -11.17 -5.03 7.55
N TYR A 235 -10.63 -6.01 8.28
CA TYR A 235 -9.37 -5.84 9.00
C TYR A 235 -8.24 -5.45 8.05
N MET A 236 -8.05 -6.22 6.97
CA MET A 236 -7.00 -5.97 5.97
C MET A 236 -7.10 -4.55 5.41
N CYS A 237 -8.29 -4.12 5.01
CA CYS A 237 -8.51 -2.78 4.48
C CYS A 237 -8.10 -1.69 5.47
N ALA A 238 -8.54 -1.81 6.73
CA ALA A 238 -8.24 -0.84 7.77
C ALA A 238 -6.74 -0.79 8.10
N VAL A 239 -6.09 -1.95 8.19
CA VAL A 239 -4.66 -2.03 8.51
C VAL A 239 -3.80 -1.56 7.34
N LEU A 240 -4.13 -1.93 6.09
CA LEU A 240 -3.36 -1.47 4.93
C LEU A 240 -3.44 0.04 4.75
N ASN A 241 -4.59 0.67 4.97
CA ASN A 241 -4.70 2.14 4.97
C ASN A 241 -3.72 2.77 5.98
N TYR A 242 -3.61 2.19 7.18
CA TYR A 242 -2.67 2.67 8.19
C TYR A 242 -1.20 2.43 7.79
N LEU A 243 -0.86 1.21 7.35
CA LEU A 243 0.52 0.83 7.04
C LEU A 243 1.07 1.59 5.83
N GLU A 244 0.26 1.75 4.78
CA GLU A 244 0.67 2.53 3.59
C GLU A 244 0.83 4.03 3.93
N ALA A 245 -0.10 4.60 4.70
CA ALA A 245 -0.05 6.02 5.06
C ALA A 245 1.03 6.37 6.09
N ASN A 246 1.46 5.42 6.95
CA ASN A 246 2.39 5.70 8.03
C ASN A 246 3.85 5.76 7.52
N PRO A 247 4.53 6.92 7.55
CA PRO A 247 5.91 7.05 7.08
C PRO A 247 6.94 6.33 7.96
N LYS A 248 6.58 5.92 9.19
CA LYS A 248 7.44 5.14 10.08
C LYS A 248 7.49 3.66 9.69
N VAL A 249 6.43 3.16 9.04
CA VAL A 249 6.39 1.80 8.50
C VAL A 249 7.03 1.80 7.12
N GLU A 250 8.18 1.16 7.00
CA GLU A 250 8.90 1.06 5.73
C GLU A 250 8.52 -0.19 4.94
N ARG A 251 8.25 -1.32 5.64
CA ARG A 251 7.85 -2.59 5.03
C ARG A 251 6.82 -3.32 5.87
N TYR A 252 5.97 -4.08 5.19
CA TYR A 252 5.05 -5.01 5.83
C TYR A 252 4.85 -6.26 4.97
N ALA A 253 4.62 -7.43 5.59
CA ALA A 253 4.39 -8.69 4.90
C ALA A 253 3.20 -9.43 5.49
N TRP A 254 2.28 -9.84 4.61
CA TRP A 254 1.13 -10.65 5.01
C TRP A 254 1.55 -12.07 5.37
N PHE A 255 1.03 -12.59 6.45
CA PHE A 255 1.16 -13.96 6.87
C PHE A 255 -0.20 -14.66 6.71
N ILE A 256 -0.37 -15.56 5.79
CA ILE A 256 0.52 -16.20 4.81
C ILE A 256 -0.28 -16.42 3.51
N PRO A 257 0.31 -16.26 2.31
CA PRO A 257 -0.41 -16.43 1.05
C PRO A 257 -1.09 -17.78 0.86
N ARG A 258 -0.50 -18.85 1.38
CA ARG A 258 -1.05 -20.21 1.30
C ARG A 258 -0.68 -21.00 2.56
N SER A 259 -1.63 -21.63 3.20
CA SER A 259 -1.41 -22.51 4.35
C SER A 259 -1.97 -23.92 4.08
N GLY A 260 -1.78 -24.86 5.01
CA GLY A 260 -2.36 -26.17 4.95
C GLY A 260 -3.88 -26.22 5.21
N ASN A 261 -4.48 -25.10 5.68
CA ASN A 261 -5.90 -24.99 5.95
C ASN A 261 -6.69 -24.76 4.65
N LYS A 262 -7.99 -25.05 4.66
CA LYS A 262 -8.87 -24.69 3.54
C LYS A 262 -8.95 -23.16 3.40
N VAL A 263 -9.16 -22.66 2.18
CA VAL A 263 -9.21 -21.23 1.88
C VAL A 263 -10.26 -20.50 2.71
N ASP A 264 -11.43 -21.11 2.87
CA ASP A 264 -12.60 -20.59 3.58
C ASP A 264 -12.69 -21.02 5.06
N SER A 265 -11.57 -21.49 5.65
CA SER A 265 -11.49 -21.85 7.05
C SER A 265 -10.70 -20.85 7.88
N PRO A 266 -11.03 -20.71 9.18
CA PRO A 266 -10.30 -19.81 10.06
C PRO A 266 -8.77 -20.07 10.04
N PRO A 267 -7.95 -19.01 10.12
CA PRO A 267 -8.28 -17.59 10.28
C PRO A 267 -8.56 -16.82 8.98
N TYR A 268 -8.91 -17.49 7.88
CA TYR A 268 -9.28 -16.88 6.58
C TYR A 268 -8.16 -16.02 5.97
N MET A 269 -6.91 -16.40 6.11
CA MET A 269 -5.75 -15.56 5.77
C MET A 269 -5.20 -15.78 4.37
N GLN A 270 -5.69 -16.77 3.63
CA GLN A 270 -5.07 -17.20 2.39
C GLN A 270 -5.35 -16.23 1.22
N LEU A 271 -4.28 -15.83 0.53
CA LEU A 271 -4.33 -14.96 -0.64
C LEU A 271 -4.47 -15.75 -1.95
N LEU A 272 -4.08 -17.03 -1.93
CA LEU A 272 -4.07 -17.92 -3.09
C LEU A 272 -5.03 -19.08 -2.89
N THR A 273 -5.68 -19.53 -3.96
CA THR A 273 -6.47 -20.77 -3.95
C THR A 273 -5.55 -21.99 -3.83
N HIS A 274 -6.13 -23.14 -3.47
CA HIS A 274 -5.37 -24.40 -3.39
C HIS A 274 -5.21 -25.12 -4.73
N ASP A 275 -5.94 -24.69 -5.75
CA ASP A 275 -5.87 -25.27 -7.08
C ASP A 275 -4.52 -24.99 -7.77
N TYR A 276 -4.19 -25.77 -8.77
CA TYR A 276 -3.02 -25.56 -9.60
C TYR A 276 -3.42 -25.62 -11.09
N PRO A 277 -3.19 -24.52 -11.86
CA PRO A 277 -2.63 -23.26 -11.39
C PRO A 277 -3.57 -22.55 -10.38
N ALA A 278 -2.97 -21.79 -9.45
CA ALA A 278 -3.72 -21.03 -8.47
C ALA A 278 -4.34 -19.79 -9.08
N ASP A 279 -5.36 -19.27 -8.38
CA ASP A 279 -5.90 -17.92 -8.55
C ASP A 279 -5.78 -17.13 -7.25
N LEU A 280 -5.90 -15.81 -7.34
CA LEU A 280 -6.07 -14.97 -6.17
C LEU A 280 -7.46 -15.22 -5.56
N THR A 281 -7.51 -15.47 -4.24
CA THR A 281 -8.76 -15.37 -3.50
C THR A 281 -9.28 -13.93 -3.49
N ASP A 282 -10.48 -13.68 -3.01
CA ASP A 282 -10.96 -12.29 -2.86
C ASP A 282 -10.12 -11.50 -1.87
N LEU A 283 -9.61 -12.13 -0.80
CA LEU A 283 -8.63 -11.52 0.09
C LEU A 283 -7.30 -11.24 -0.64
N GLY A 284 -6.85 -12.16 -1.50
CA GLY A 284 -5.67 -11.99 -2.34
C GLY A 284 -5.80 -10.84 -3.34
N LYS A 285 -6.96 -10.72 -3.98
CA LYS A 285 -7.27 -9.56 -4.85
C LYS A 285 -7.21 -8.25 -4.07
N MET A 286 -7.78 -8.22 -2.85
CA MET A 286 -7.71 -7.03 -2.00
C MET A 286 -6.26 -6.69 -1.65
N TYR A 287 -5.47 -7.66 -1.21
CA TYR A 287 -4.07 -7.43 -0.86
C TYR A 287 -3.26 -6.92 -2.06
N CYS A 288 -3.40 -7.58 -3.20
CA CYS A 288 -2.64 -7.25 -4.42
C CYS A 288 -3.07 -5.93 -5.04
N TRP A 289 -4.38 -5.64 -5.10
CA TRP A 289 -4.92 -4.48 -5.83
C TRP A 289 -5.15 -3.25 -4.94
N PHE A 290 -4.80 -3.34 -3.66
CA PHE A 290 -4.89 -2.20 -2.74
C PHE A 290 -3.98 -1.06 -3.20
N SER A 291 -4.42 0.19 -3.06
CA SER A 291 -3.59 1.35 -3.40
C SER A 291 -2.26 1.32 -2.65
N PRO A 292 -1.14 1.68 -3.29
CA PRO A 292 0.12 1.95 -2.60
C PRO A 292 0.09 3.30 -1.86
N MET A 293 -0.97 4.09 -2.02
CA MET A 293 -1.10 5.46 -1.48
C MET A 293 0.14 6.34 -1.76
N ASP A 294 0.77 6.11 -2.90
CA ASP A 294 2.01 6.80 -3.29
C ASP A 294 1.71 8.23 -3.76
N LYS A 295 2.07 9.20 -2.91
CA LYS A 295 1.91 10.62 -3.19
C LYS A 295 3.01 11.21 -4.08
N SER A 296 3.97 10.41 -4.53
CA SER A 296 5.03 10.86 -5.43
C SER A 296 4.64 10.82 -6.92
N VAL A 297 3.52 10.14 -7.24
CA VAL A 297 3.04 9.96 -8.62
C VAL A 297 1.67 10.58 -8.87
N TRP A 298 1.40 10.88 -10.13
CA TRP A 298 0.13 11.43 -10.62
C TRP A 298 -0.45 10.48 -11.66
N LEU A 299 -1.65 9.95 -11.40
CA LEU A 299 -2.29 9.00 -12.29
C LEU A 299 -2.92 9.74 -13.48
N ARG A 300 -2.58 9.35 -14.71
CA ARG A 300 -3.17 9.94 -15.92
C ARG A 300 -4.65 9.59 -16.02
N ALA A 301 -5.50 10.61 -16.06
CA ALA A 301 -6.95 10.44 -16.12
C ALA A 301 -7.46 10.27 -17.56
N ASN A 302 -6.92 9.30 -18.30
CA ASN A 302 -7.32 8.93 -19.67
C ASN A 302 -8.19 7.67 -19.75
N ARG A 303 -8.58 7.13 -18.59
CA ARG A 303 -9.40 5.95 -18.39
C ARG A 303 -10.25 6.12 -17.13
N PRO A 304 -11.22 5.22 -16.84
CA PRO A 304 -11.87 5.19 -15.54
C PRO A 304 -10.82 5.08 -14.41
N ILE A 305 -10.93 5.96 -13.42
CA ILE A 305 -10.14 5.91 -12.19
C ILE A 305 -10.91 5.04 -11.19
N LEU A 306 -10.29 3.96 -10.74
CA LEU A 306 -10.93 3.07 -9.77
C LEU A 306 -11.11 3.77 -8.43
N ALA A 307 -12.21 3.50 -7.76
CA ALA A 307 -12.46 4.04 -6.42
C ALA A 307 -11.35 3.70 -5.41
N SER A 308 -10.60 2.61 -5.65
CA SER A 308 -9.49 2.17 -4.82
C SER A 308 -8.12 2.76 -5.20
N GLU A 309 -8.00 3.58 -6.24
CA GLU A 309 -6.72 4.20 -6.66
C GLU A 309 -6.45 5.54 -5.94
N TYR A 310 -6.90 5.66 -4.72
CA TYR A 310 -6.71 6.85 -3.89
C TYR A 310 -5.29 6.94 -3.29
N VAL A 311 -4.89 8.16 -2.93
CA VAL A 311 -3.63 8.43 -2.23
C VAL A 311 -3.81 8.80 -0.77
N ALA A 312 -5.05 9.12 -0.36
CA ALA A 312 -5.42 9.34 1.03
C ALA A 312 -6.92 9.09 1.25
N VAL A 313 -7.26 8.70 2.46
CA VAL A 313 -8.63 8.59 2.96
C VAL A 313 -8.73 9.28 4.31
N ALA A 314 -9.79 10.07 4.52
CA ALA A 314 -10.09 10.68 5.79
C ALA A 314 -11.34 10.06 6.41
N ASN A 315 -11.39 10.06 7.75
CA ASN A 315 -12.55 9.63 8.55
C ASN A 315 -12.98 8.16 8.37
N ASN A 316 -12.08 7.25 8.65
CA ASN A 316 -12.21 5.79 8.68
C ASN A 316 -11.96 5.06 7.37
N ALA A 317 -11.38 3.86 7.51
CA ALA A 317 -11.18 2.95 6.40
C ALA A 317 -12.54 2.56 5.79
N MET A 318 -12.72 2.88 4.52
CA MET A 318 -13.90 2.44 3.77
C MET A 318 -13.72 0.98 3.38
N PRO A 319 -14.73 0.12 3.60
CA PRO A 319 -14.62 -1.27 3.21
C PRO A 319 -14.43 -1.43 1.71
N LEU A 320 -13.35 -2.08 1.31
CA LEU A 320 -13.08 -2.46 -0.08
C LEU A 320 -13.47 -3.91 -0.33
N ARG A 321 -13.89 -4.20 -1.55
CA ARG A 321 -14.11 -5.56 -2.05
C ARG A 321 -13.70 -5.64 -3.52
N PRO A 322 -13.38 -6.82 -4.05
CA PRO A 322 -13.25 -7.02 -5.48
C PRO A 322 -14.48 -6.45 -6.19
N SER A 323 -14.24 -5.67 -7.24
CA SER A 323 -15.32 -4.99 -7.95
C SER A 323 -16.23 -5.99 -8.68
N THR A 324 -17.53 -5.73 -8.66
CA THR A 324 -18.55 -6.45 -9.46
C THR A 324 -18.91 -5.68 -10.74
N ASP A 325 -18.30 -4.52 -10.97
CA ASP A 325 -18.51 -3.69 -12.14
C ASP A 325 -17.71 -4.20 -13.34
N THR A 326 -18.29 -5.13 -14.08
CA THR A 326 -17.61 -5.78 -15.22
C THR A 326 -17.30 -4.81 -16.36
N GLU A 327 -18.08 -3.74 -16.53
CA GLU A 327 -17.86 -2.74 -17.58
C GLU A 327 -16.60 -1.92 -17.30
N VAL A 328 -16.40 -1.47 -16.06
CA VAL A 328 -15.19 -0.79 -15.64
C VAL A 328 -13.99 -1.76 -15.68
N GLN A 329 -14.16 -2.99 -15.18
CA GLN A 329 -13.09 -3.98 -15.19
C GLN A 329 -12.56 -4.27 -16.61
N GLN A 330 -13.43 -4.33 -17.63
CA GLN A 330 -12.99 -4.52 -19.00
C GLN A 330 -12.10 -3.37 -19.50
N GLN A 331 -12.33 -2.15 -19.04
CA GLN A 331 -11.55 -0.97 -19.43
C GLN A 331 -10.21 -0.85 -18.68
N VAL A 332 -10.09 -1.48 -17.50
CA VAL A 332 -8.89 -1.40 -16.65
C VAL A 332 -8.13 -2.73 -16.53
N GLY A 333 -8.31 -3.64 -17.47
CA GLY A 333 -7.56 -4.91 -17.55
C GLY A 333 -8.02 -6.00 -16.58
N GLY A 334 -9.32 -6.04 -16.22
CA GLY A 334 -9.93 -7.12 -15.43
C GLY A 334 -9.66 -7.03 -13.93
N LYS A 335 -9.13 -5.91 -13.43
CA LYS A 335 -8.75 -5.69 -12.03
C LYS A 335 -9.61 -4.59 -11.42
N GLY A 336 -9.62 -4.50 -10.10
CA GLY A 336 -10.19 -3.38 -9.41
C GLY A 336 -10.94 -3.76 -8.14
N LEU A 337 -10.87 -2.83 -7.17
CA LEU A 337 -11.63 -2.87 -5.94
C LEU A 337 -12.68 -1.77 -5.97
N MET A 338 -13.85 -2.06 -5.44
CA MET A 338 -14.92 -1.11 -5.20
C MET A 338 -14.99 -0.75 -3.72
N ILE A 339 -15.45 0.45 -3.40
CA ILE A 339 -15.83 0.84 -2.06
C ILE A 339 -17.27 0.38 -1.84
N THR A 340 -17.54 -0.38 -0.77
CA THR A 340 -18.88 -0.94 -0.50
C THR A 340 -19.70 -0.12 0.48
N ASN A 341 -19.09 0.88 1.10
CA ASN A 341 -19.79 1.83 1.98
C ASN A 341 -19.04 3.17 1.97
N PHE A 342 -19.23 3.95 0.92
CA PHE A 342 -18.87 5.36 0.89
C PHE A 342 -20.00 6.14 1.56
N ALA A 343 -19.76 6.66 2.77
CA ALA A 343 -20.78 7.21 3.64
C ALA A 343 -20.53 8.70 3.95
N ALA A 344 -21.58 9.39 4.35
CA ALA A 344 -21.53 10.82 4.68
C ALA A 344 -20.41 11.15 5.67
N GLY A 345 -19.61 12.18 5.35
CA GLY A 345 -18.44 12.62 6.11
C GLY A 345 -17.13 11.94 5.72
N GLN A 346 -17.14 10.97 4.84
CA GLN A 346 -15.93 10.35 4.30
C GLN A 346 -15.39 11.14 3.11
N GLU A 347 -14.06 11.22 3.02
CA GLU A 347 -13.32 11.92 1.97
C GLU A 347 -12.22 11.02 1.40
N ILE A 348 -12.01 11.12 0.09
CA ILE A 348 -11.02 10.32 -0.65
C ILE A 348 -10.26 11.25 -1.59
N ASP A 349 -8.94 11.24 -1.52
CA ASP A 349 -8.07 12.04 -2.37
C ASP A 349 -7.42 11.19 -3.45
N TYR A 350 -7.43 11.72 -4.67
CA TYR A 350 -6.75 11.17 -5.84
C TYR A 350 -5.79 12.20 -6.40
N GLN A 351 -4.57 11.79 -6.71
CA GLN A 351 -3.60 12.61 -7.45
C GLN A 351 -3.70 12.26 -8.93
N LEU A 352 -4.23 13.19 -9.74
CA LEU A 352 -4.52 12.98 -11.15
C LEU A 352 -3.80 13.98 -12.04
N TYR A 353 -3.33 13.50 -13.19
CA TYR A 353 -3.00 14.36 -14.33
C TYR A 353 -4.19 14.40 -15.28
N LEU A 354 -4.83 15.57 -15.35
CA LEU A 354 -6.02 15.79 -16.14
C LEU A 354 -5.68 16.26 -17.54
N PRO A 355 -6.30 15.73 -18.59
CA PRO A 355 -6.10 16.20 -19.97
C PRO A 355 -6.80 17.55 -20.21
N ALA A 356 -6.34 18.25 -21.24
CA ALA A 356 -6.97 19.48 -21.71
C ALA A 356 -8.46 19.27 -22.01
N GLY A 357 -9.30 20.23 -21.58
CA GLY A 357 -10.73 20.23 -21.87
C GLY A 357 -11.59 19.38 -20.91
N SER A 358 -11.04 18.94 -19.77
CA SER A 358 -11.80 18.28 -18.71
C SER A 358 -12.92 19.17 -18.19
N LYS A 359 -14.21 18.80 -18.44
CA LYS A 359 -15.39 19.62 -18.16
C LYS A 359 -16.51 18.89 -17.42
N GLU A 360 -16.39 17.59 -17.22
CA GLU A 360 -17.44 16.78 -16.59
C GLU A 360 -16.79 15.69 -15.75
N ILE A 361 -17.31 15.46 -14.54
CA ILE A 361 -17.06 14.23 -13.78
C ILE A 361 -18.24 13.30 -13.91
N THR A 362 -17.97 12.02 -14.09
CA THR A 362 -18.95 10.94 -14.10
C THR A 362 -18.59 9.97 -12.97
N LEU A 363 -19.46 9.82 -11.96
CA LEU A 363 -19.31 8.85 -10.89
C LEU A 363 -20.06 7.57 -11.23
N ARG A 364 -19.43 6.42 -11.10
CA ARG A 364 -20.05 5.11 -11.31
C ARG A 364 -20.30 4.43 -9.97
N TYR A 365 -21.57 4.30 -9.63
CA TYR A 365 -22.03 3.92 -8.31
C TYR A 365 -23.30 3.07 -8.34
N CYS A 366 -23.67 2.53 -7.18
CA CYS A 366 -25.00 1.96 -6.92
C CYS A 366 -25.33 2.09 -5.42
N GLY A 367 -26.60 1.94 -5.03
CA GLY A 367 -26.93 2.02 -3.61
C GLY A 367 -28.41 2.14 -3.29
N TYR A 368 -28.70 2.03 -2.01
CA TYR A 368 -30.06 2.07 -1.45
C TYR A 368 -30.46 3.44 -0.89
N SER A 369 -29.50 4.38 -0.80
CA SER A 369 -29.71 5.75 -0.30
C SER A 369 -29.53 6.76 -1.42
N ASN A 370 -30.36 7.81 -1.41
CA ASN A 370 -30.03 9.01 -2.17
C ASN A 370 -28.79 9.64 -1.52
N SER A 371 -27.82 9.98 -2.33
CA SER A 371 -26.53 10.49 -1.87
C SER A 371 -26.16 11.75 -2.62
N ILE A 372 -25.32 12.57 -2.01
CA ILE A 372 -24.73 13.75 -2.64
C ILE A 372 -23.23 13.69 -2.41
N CYS A 373 -22.47 13.76 -3.50
CA CYS A 373 -21.00 13.81 -3.46
C CYS A 373 -20.53 15.21 -3.85
N GLU A 374 -19.77 15.86 -2.96
CA GLU A 374 -19.04 17.08 -3.28
C GLU A 374 -17.72 16.69 -3.96
N VAL A 375 -17.42 17.37 -5.06
CA VAL A 375 -16.16 17.23 -5.79
C VAL A 375 -15.33 18.46 -5.55
N LEU A 376 -14.14 18.27 -4.96
CA LEU A 376 -13.17 19.34 -4.78
C LEU A 376 -11.96 19.09 -5.69
N VAL A 377 -11.36 20.17 -6.15
CA VAL A 377 -10.10 20.14 -6.89
C VAL A 377 -9.15 21.12 -6.23
N ASP A 378 -7.98 20.62 -5.83
CA ASP A 378 -6.96 21.37 -5.08
C ASP A 378 -7.53 22.05 -3.82
N GLY A 379 -8.50 21.37 -3.19
CA GLY A 379 -9.18 21.85 -1.98
C GLY A 379 -10.36 22.81 -2.22
N GLU A 380 -10.60 23.22 -3.47
CA GLU A 380 -11.69 24.13 -3.82
C GLU A 380 -12.90 23.35 -4.33
N SER A 381 -14.09 23.60 -3.76
CA SER A 381 -15.35 22.96 -4.19
C SER A 381 -15.70 23.35 -5.61
N GLN A 382 -15.84 22.36 -6.48
CA GLN A 382 -16.20 22.56 -7.88
C GLN A 382 -17.69 22.37 -8.11
N ASN A 383 -18.27 21.30 -7.58
CA ASN A 383 -19.68 20.98 -7.76
C ASN A 383 -20.14 19.89 -6.80
N PHE A 384 -21.47 19.72 -6.75
CA PHE A 384 -22.15 18.62 -6.08
C PHE A 384 -22.76 17.68 -7.12
N VAL A 385 -22.53 16.38 -6.96
CA VAL A 385 -23.10 15.34 -7.81
C VAL A 385 -24.29 14.72 -7.09
N ASP A 386 -25.50 14.88 -7.63
CA ASP A 386 -26.66 14.17 -7.14
C ASP A 386 -26.62 12.71 -7.57
N MET A 387 -26.72 11.81 -6.62
CA MET A 387 -26.59 10.36 -6.78
C MET A 387 -27.86 9.68 -6.26
N PRO A 388 -28.97 9.68 -7.08
CA PRO A 388 -30.21 9.03 -6.67
C PRO A 388 -30.01 7.53 -6.50
N ARG A 389 -30.66 6.95 -5.48
CA ARG A 389 -30.61 5.50 -5.24
C ARG A 389 -31.18 4.73 -6.44
N ASN A 390 -30.59 3.58 -6.76
CA ASN A 390 -31.15 2.63 -7.72
C ASN A 390 -31.72 1.35 -7.05
N GLY A 391 -31.58 1.22 -5.72
CA GLY A 391 -32.08 0.07 -4.95
C GLY A 391 -31.28 -1.22 -5.17
N SER A 392 -30.06 -1.11 -5.65
CA SER A 392 -29.17 -2.25 -5.94
C SER A 392 -27.78 -2.02 -5.35
N ASN A 393 -27.04 -3.09 -5.13
CA ASN A 393 -25.60 -3.08 -4.82
C ASN A 393 -24.74 -3.77 -5.88
N THR A 394 -25.36 -4.13 -7.01
CA THR A 394 -24.70 -4.84 -8.14
C THR A 394 -25.06 -4.26 -9.50
N GLU A 395 -26.11 -3.45 -9.60
CA GLU A 395 -26.50 -2.76 -10.84
C GLU A 395 -25.88 -1.35 -10.84
N TRP A 396 -24.84 -1.18 -11.63
CA TRP A 396 -24.05 0.05 -11.68
C TRP A 396 -24.71 1.10 -12.57
N ILE A 397 -24.89 2.30 -12.02
CA ILE A 397 -25.42 3.48 -12.72
C ILE A 397 -24.41 4.63 -12.65
N VAL A 398 -24.69 5.71 -13.35
CA VAL A 398 -23.83 6.89 -13.41
C VAL A 398 -24.54 8.14 -12.95
N ALA A 399 -23.81 9.02 -12.26
CA ALA A 399 -24.20 10.40 -11.99
C ALA A 399 -23.11 11.33 -12.50
N LYS A 400 -23.50 12.54 -12.92
CA LYS A 400 -22.62 13.49 -13.59
C LYS A 400 -22.75 14.89 -13.03
N ALA A 401 -21.66 15.65 -13.08
CA ALA A 401 -21.68 17.07 -12.83
C ALA A 401 -20.63 17.79 -13.70
N PRO A 402 -20.88 19.03 -14.12
CA PRO A 402 -19.89 19.83 -14.82
C PRO A 402 -18.72 20.19 -13.89
N LEU A 403 -17.54 20.30 -14.49
CA LEU A 403 -16.32 20.76 -13.85
C LEU A 403 -15.70 21.90 -14.65
N SER A 404 -14.89 22.71 -13.99
CA SER A 404 -14.10 23.77 -14.63
C SER A 404 -12.66 23.67 -14.17
N ILE A 405 -11.89 22.79 -14.81
CA ILE A 405 -10.52 22.46 -14.40
C ILE A 405 -9.58 22.64 -15.58
N SER A 406 -8.38 23.17 -15.31
CA SER A 406 -7.29 23.25 -16.29
C SER A 406 -6.65 21.89 -16.54
N GLU A 407 -5.89 21.76 -17.62
CA GLU A 407 -4.96 20.65 -17.81
C GLU A 407 -3.86 20.69 -16.74
N GLY A 408 -3.40 19.51 -16.32
CA GLY A 408 -2.27 19.39 -15.40
C GLY A 408 -2.51 18.49 -14.19
N LYS A 409 -1.66 18.63 -13.21
CA LYS A 409 -1.67 17.88 -11.96
C LYS A 409 -2.64 18.52 -10.97
N HIS A 410 -3.59 17.73 -10.51
CA HIS A 410 -4.62 18.16 -9.56
C HIS A 410 -4.90 17.09 -8.50
N THR A 411 -5.10 17.52 -7.27
CA THR A 411 -5.71 16.65 -6.25
C THR A 411 -7.22 16.74 -6.40
N VAL A 412 -7.85 15.64 -6.78
CA VAL A 412 -9.30 15.52 -6.84
C VAL A 412 -9.79 14.83 -5.58
N THR A 413 -10.65 15.49 -4.82
CA THR A 413 -11.25 14.94 -3.60
C THR A 413 -12.73 14.63 -3.86
N LEU A 414 -13.14 13.39 -3.58
CA LEU A 414 -14.53 13.00 -3.50
C LEU A 414 -14.94 12.99 -2.02
N LYS A 415 -15.91 13.82 -1.66
CA LYS A 415 -16.44 13.93 -0.31
C LYS A 415 -17.91 13.60 -0.31
N LEU A 416 -18.30 12.55 0.39
CA LEU A 416 -19.74 12.26 0.49
C LEU A 416 -20.39 13.19 1.52
N PHE A 417 -21.20 14.11 1.02
CA PHE A 417 -21.90 15.09 1.82
C PHE A 417 -23.10 14.49 2.56
N SER A 418 -23.84 13.59 1.89
CA SER A 418 -25.03 12.93 2.47
C SER A 418 -25.24 11.55 1.87
N GLY A 419 -25.92 10.67 2.62
CA GLY A 419 -26.26 9.31 2.21
C GLY A 419 -25.14 8.31 2.36
N SER A 420 -25.23 7.21 1.59
CA SER A 420 -24.20 6.19 1.44
C SER A 420 -24.38 5.46 0.11
N CYS A 421 -23.28 5.03 -0.51
CA CYS A 421 -23.30 4.28 -1.76
C CYS A 421 -22.13 3.31 -1.87
N TYR A 422 -22.21 2.45 -2.86
CA TYR A 422 -21.09 1.72 -3.42
C TYR A 422 -20.47 2.57 -4.52
N LEU A 423 -19.17 2.66 -4.58
CA LEU A 423 -18.45 3.41 -5.60
C LEU A 423 -17.45 2.49 -6.31
N SER A 424 -17.58 2.36 -7.63
CA SER A 424 -16.69 1.54 -8.46
C SER A 424 -15.54 2.35 -9.03
N ALA A 425 -15.86 3.44 -9.70
CA ALA A 425 -14.92 4.27 -10.43
C ALA A 425 -15.50 5.67 -10.69
N PHE A 426 -14.66 6.53 -11.23
CA PHE A 426 -15.10 7.80 -11.83
C PHE A 426 -14.25 8.14 -13.06
N GLU A 427 -14.76 9.03 -13.89
CA GLU A 427 -14.05 9.58 -15.04
C GLU A 427 -14.16 11.10 -15.03
N ILE A 428 -13.11 11.76 -15.53
CA ILE A 428 -13.10 13.20 -15.78
C ILE A 428 -12.84 13.40 -17.28
N LYS A 429 -13.81 13.99 -17.99
CA LYS A 429 -13.78 14.19 -19.45
C LYS A 429 -14.03 15.64 -19.83
#